data_3fba3b771dcc2c5c3705560b157d9d98
#
_entry.id   3fba3b771dcc2c5c3705560b157d9d98
#
_cell.length_a   1.000
_cell.length_b   1.000
_cell.length_c   1.000
_cell.angle_alpha   90.00
_cell.angle_beta   90.00
_cell.angle_gamma   90.00
#
_symmetry.space_group_name_H-M   'P 1'
#
loop_
_entity.id
_entity.type
_entity.pdbx_description
1 polymer ?
#
loop_
_entity_poly.entity_id
_entity_poly.type
_entity_poly.pdbx_seq_one_letter_code
_entity_poly.pdbx_strand_id
1 'polypeptide(L)'
;MEYIGDWMLHDMAETGSTNDEVKKLSANIRGQKVVISARSQTNGRGRRGRGWVSLDGNLFFSLGVENELKNLGALVFIASLSLWQTVRNLDPLLNVKLKWPNDVLVDDKKISGMLLEKGAGDYWVIGIGINLKVAPLLVNTLYPAVSLAEAGINVERLDFMRSFIAEFDNYFNLWKTEGFEPIRREWLAHVKSLDEEILVRLEDEELEGIFRGVDEHGSLLLETSGRIRRIYAGDVFYPQRKQIVNE
;
A
#
# COMPACT_ATOMS: atom_id res chain seq x y z
N MET A 1 23.30 4.04 15.65
CA MET A 1 22.51 3.67 14.48
C MET A 1 21.89 2.31 14.73
N GLU A 2 20.61 2.18 14.50
CA GLU A 2 19.89 0.90 14.66
C GLU A 2 19.66 0.33 13.25
N TYR A 3 19.59 -1.00 13.13
CA TYR A 3 19.38 -1.70 11.86
C TYR A 3 18.31 -2.78 12.01
N ILE A 4 17.57 -3.02 10.93
CA ILE A 4 16.71 -4.17 10.73
C ILE A 4 17.25 -4.92 9.49
N GLY A 5 17.98 -6.03 9.68
CA GLY A 5 18.73 -6.62 8.58
C GLY A 5 19.69 -5.60 7.94
N ASP A 6 19.57 -5.40 6.62
CA ASP A 6 20.35 -4.44 5.85
C ASP A 6 19.75 -3.01 5.84
N TRP A 7 18.64 -2.78 6.56
CA TRP A 7 17.96 -1.51 6.59
C TRP A 7 18.46 -0.63 7.73
N MET A 8 18.95 0.55 7.42
CA MET A 8 19.26 1.57 8.41
C MET A 8 17.96 2.16 8.96
N LEU A 9 17.72 1.98 10.27
CA LEU A 9 16.50 2.44 10.95
C LEU A 9 16.71 3.80 11.62
N HIS A 10 15.77 4.70 11.37
CA HIS A 10 15.55 5.93 12.13
C HIS A 10 14.12 5.94 12.67
N ASP A 11 13.94 5.76 13.98
CA ASP A 11 12.64 5.86 14.64
C ASP A 11 12.49 7.20 15.34
N MET A 12 11.51 7.99 14.95
CA MET A 12 11.28 9.37 15.39
C MET A 12 10.02 9.47 16.23
N ALA A 13 10.02 10.37 17.21
CA ALA A 13 8.79 10.68 17.95
C ALA A 13 7.78 11.38 17.04
N GLU A 14 8.23 12.40 16.30
CA GLU A 14 7.42 13.18 15.38
C GLU A 14 8.24 13.67 14.19
N THR A 15 7.60 13.78 13.03
CA THR A 15 8.16 14.44 11.85
C THR A 15 7.06 15.10 11.03
N GLY A 16 7.42 15.93 10.06
CA GLY A 16 6.48 16.42 9.06
C GLY A 16 5.92 15.28 8.21
N SER A 17 6.82 14.50 7.62
CA SER A 17 6.48 13.31 6.80
C SER A 17 7.68 12.38 6.73
N THR A 18 7.48 11.10 6.99
CA THR A 18 8.53 10.08 6.86
C THR A 18 9.08 9.98 5.43
N ASN A 19 8.25 10.22 4.40
CA ASN A 19 8.71 10.29 3.00
C ASN A 19 9.71 11.44 2.80
N ASP A 20 9.46 12.61 3.39
CA ASP A 20 10.34 13.76 3.23
C ASP A 20 11.68 13.54 3.94
N GLU A 21 11.68 12.85 5.08
CA GLU A 21 12.91 12.49 5.76
C GLU A 21 13.77 11.52 4.94
N VAL A 22 13.15 10.49 4.33
CA VAL A 22 13.86 9.59 3.40
C VAL A 22 14.40 10.35 2.20
N LYS A 23 13.62 11.27 1.61
CA LYS A 23 14.08 12.09 0.48
C LYS A 23 15.27 12.95 0.83
N LYS A 24 15.30 13.55 2.03
CA LYS A 24 16.45 14.33 2.50
C LYS A 24 17.70 13.46 2.62
N LEU A 25 17.57 12.25 3.18
CA LEU A 25 18.70 11.32 3.31
C LEU A 25 19.19 10.81 1.96
N SER A 26 18.30 10.53 1.03
CA SER A 26 18.61 9.94 -0.28
C SER A 26 19.65 10.72 -1.09
N ALA A 27 19.79 12.02 -0.82
CA ALA A 27 20.83 12.86 -1.46
C ALA A 27 22.26 12.49 -1.02
N ASN A 28 22.42 11.84 0.15
CA ASN A 28 23.72 11.60 0.78
C ASN A 28 24.04 10.10 0.96
N ILE A 29 23.10 9.21 0.64
CA ILE A 29 23.27 7.75 0.76
C ILE A 29 23.13 7.11 -0.62
N ARG A 30 24.09 6.25 -0.99
CA ARG A 30 24.00 5.47 -2.22
C ARG A 30 24.09 3.98 -1.88
N GLY A 31 23.27 3.18 -2.55
CA GLY A 31 23.26 1.73 -2.36
C GLY A 31 22.74 1.26 -0.99
N GLN A 32 22.28 2.16 -0.11
CA GLN A 32 21.80 1.83 1.21
C GLN A 32 20.28 1.74 1.23
N LYS A 33 19.76 0.72 1.90
CA LYS A 33 18.35 0.64 2.25
C LYS A 33 18.11 1.42 3.54
N VAL A 34 17.08 2.26 3.57
CA VAL A 34 16.73 3.04 4.76
C VAL A 34 15.26 2.86 5.09
N VAL A 35 14.96 2.77 6.38
CA VAL A 35 13.60 2.87 6.90
C VAL A 35 13.54 3.99 7.92
N ILE A 36 12.61 4.92 7.71
CA ILE A 36 12.29 5.98 8.66
C ILE A 36 10.88 5.75 9.14
N SER A 37 10.70 5.62 10.46
CA SER A 37 9.39 5.56 11.09
C SER A 37 9.17 6.74 12.01
N ALA A 38 7.90 7.08 12.27
CA ALA A 38 7.50 8.09 13.22
C ALA A 38 6.25 7.63 14.00
N ARG A 39 6.12 8.11 15.25
CA ARG A 39 4.88 7.93 16.03
C ARG A 39 3.79 8.87 15.57
N SER A 40 4.17 10.06 15.07
CA SER A 40 3.26 11.09 14.57
C SER A 40 3.82 11.77 13.33
N GLN A 41 2.95 12.15 12.40
CA GLN A 41 3.27 13.00 11.26
C GLN A 41 2.37 14.23 11.28
N THR A 42 2.96 15.43 11.21
CA THR A 42 2.20 16.70 11.17
C THR A 42 1.75 17.07 9.75
N ASN A 43 2.36 16.45 8.73
CA ASN A 43 2.05 16.67 7.32
C ASN A 43 2.02 15.36 6.54
N GLY A 44 1.38 14.33 7.14
CA GLY A 44 1.15 13.05 6.50
C GLY A 44 0.29 13.21 5.25
N ARG A 45 0.66 12.53 4.15
CA ARG A 45 -0.05 12.65 2.89
C ARG A 45 -0.27 11.32 2.20
N GLY A 46 -1.34 11.26 1.43
CA GLY A 46 -1.65 10.18 0.51
C GLY A 46 -1.60 10.67 -0.94
N ARG A 47 -2.13 9.87 -1.84
CA ARG A 47 -2.21 10.21 -3.28
C ARG A 47 -3.14 11.41 -3.53
N ARG A 48 -2.89 12.13 -4.64
CA ARG A 48 -3.72 13.27 -5.10
C ARG A 48 -3.93 14.35 -4.03
N GLY A 49 -2.91 14.63 -3.22
CA GLY A 49 -2.95 15.69 -2.22
C GLY A 49 -3.84 15.41 -0.99
N ARG A 50 -4.40 14.21 -0.86
CA ARG A 50 -5.18 13.82 0.33
C ARG A 50 -4.26 13.72 1.55
N GLY A 51 -4.71 14.22 2.70
CA GLY A 51 -4.00 14.03 3.96
C GLY A 51 -4.06 12.57 4.44
N TRP A 52 -3.04 12.14 5.16
CA TRP A 52 -3.06 10.92 5.95
C TRP A 52 -3.13 11.27 7.43
N VAL A 53 -4.16 10.81 8.12
CA VAL A 53 -4.38 11.12 9.54
C VAL A 53 -3.45 10.27 10.39
N SER A 54 -2.61 10.93 11.20
CA SER A 54 -1.65 10.27 12.08
C SER A 54 -2.20 10.19 13.51
N LEU A 55 -2.86 9.07 13.83
CA LEU A 55 -3.35 8.80 15.18
C LEU A 55 -2.33 7.99 15.97
N ASP A 56 -2.18 8.30 17.26
CA ASP A 56 -1.24 7.62 18.13
C ASP A 56 -1.50 6.10 18.23
N GLY A 57 -0.42 5.34 18.36
CA GLY A 57 -0.47 3.87 18.34
C GLY A 57 -0.48 3.24 16.95
N ASN A 58 -0.62 4.00 15.89
CA ASN A 58 -0.50 3.54 14.51
C ASN A 58 0.96 3.53 14.01
N LEU A 59 1.20 2.97 12.85
CA LEU A 59 2.53 2.88 12.25
C LEU A 59 2.60 3.71 10.98
N PHE A 60 3.54 4.64 10.96
CA PHE A 60 3.87 5.47 9.81
C PHE A 60 5.35 5.29 9.53
N PHE A 61 5.69 4.79 8.36
CA PHE A 61 7.09 4.63 7.98
C PHE A 61 7.26 4.74 6.48
N SER A 62 8.48 5.00 6.07
CA SER A 62 8.86 5.06 4.66
C SER A 62 10.10 4.23 4.44
N LEU A 63 10.05 3.40 3.40
CA LEU A 63 11.20 2.68 2.88
C LEU A 63 11.86 3.51 1.78
N GLY A 64 13.18 3.56 1.82
CA GLY A 64 13.99 4.14 0.77
C GLY A 64 14.87 3.07 0.13
N VAL A 65 14.77 2.91 -1.17
CA VAL A 65 15.56 1.97 -1.96
C VAL A 65 16.12 2.62 -3.21
N GLU A 66 17.36 2.31 -3.55
CA GLU A 66 17.90 2.62 -4.86
C GLU A 66 17.44 1.55 -5.85
N ASN A 67 16.89 1.99 -6.97
CA ASN A 67 16.35 1.08 -7.97
C ASN A 67 16.53 1.63 -9.38
N GLU A 68 17.32 0.94 -10.16
CA GLU A 68 17.59 1.21 -11.58
C GLU A 68 16.56 0.55 -12.52
N LEU A 69 15.67 -0.32 -11.99
CA LEU A 69 14.70 -1.04 -12.80
C LEU A 69 13.60 -0.12 -13.31
N LYS A 70 13.16 -0.33 -14.54
CA LYS A 70 12.22 0.56 -15.24
C LYS A 70 10.78 0.46 -14.72
N ASN A 71 10.37 -0.68 -14.15
CA ASN A 71 8.99 -0.87 -13.65
C ASN A 71 8.86 -0.45 -12.19
N LEU A 72 8.74 0.84 -11.95
CA LEU A 72 8.67 1.42 -10.60
C LEU A 72 7.32 1.18 -9.92
N GLY A 73 6.26 0.99 -10.70
CA GLY A 73 4.94 0.62 -10.17
C GLY A 73 4.98 -0.67 -9.37
N ALA A 74 5.90 -1.60 -9.70
CA ALA A 74 6.09 -2.84 -8.98
C ALA A 74 6.34 -2.66 -7.48
N LEU A 75 7.00 -1.58 -7.06
CA LEU A 75 7.31 -1.32 -5.64
C LEU A 75 6.04 -1.20 -4.77
N VAL A 76 4.96 -0.65 -5.30
CA VAL A 76 3.68 -0.57 -4.57
C VAL A 76 3.02 -1.94 -4.46
N PHE A 77 3.11 -2.76 -5.49
CA PHE A 77 2.60 -4.15 -5.47
C PHE A 77 3.39 -5.00 -4.48
N ILE A 78 4.72 -4.89 -4.48
CA ILE A 78 5.61 -5.54 -3.52
C ILE A 78 5.23 -5.13 -2.09
N ALA A 79 5.14 -3.83 -1.81
CA ALA A 79 4.80 -3.34 -0.48
C ALA A 79 3.40 -3.79 -0.03
N SER A 80 2.42 -3.81 -0.94
CA SER A 80 1.07 -4.27 -0.59
C SER A 80 0.99 -5.79 -0.35
N LEU A 81 1.72 -6.60 -1.12
CA LEU A 81 1.87 -8.04 -0.86
C LEU A 81 2.60 -8.30 0.46
N SER A 82 3.67 -7.57 0.74
CA SER A 82 4.41 -7.69 2.00
C SER A 82 3.50 -7.41 3.20
N LEU A 83 2.67 -6.38 3.10
CA LEU A 83 1.69 -6.08 4.15
C LEU A 83 0.62 -7.17 4.27
N TRP A 84 0.08 -7.62 3.14
CA TRP A 84 -0.88 -8.72 3.10
C TRP A 84 -0.31 -9.96 3.79
N GLN A 85 0.93 -10.36 3.43
CA GLN A 85 1.60 -11.53 4.01
C GLN A 85 1.87 -11.34 5.51
N THR A 86 2.33 -10.15 5.92
CA THR A 86 2.58 -9.83 7.33
C THR A 86 1.32 -9.99 8.19
N VAL A 87 0.18 -9.48 7.71
CA VAL A 87 -1.10 -9.61 8.43
C VAL A 87 -1.57 -11.06 8.45
N ARG A 88 -1.43 -11.78 7.35
CA ARG A 88 -1.79 -13.20 7.24
C ARG A 88 -0.92 -14.11 8.12
N ASN A 89 0.33 -13.74 8.38
CA ASN A 89 1.20 -14.46 9.31
C ASN A 89 0.75 -14.27 10.77
N LEU A 90 0.13 -13.13 11.11
CA LEU A 90 -0.43 -12.87 12.44
C LEU A 90 -1.76 -13.60 12.65
N ASP A 91 -2.64 -13.59 11.65
CA ASP A 91 -3.90 -14.34 11.65
C ASP A 91 -4.23 -14.88 10.25
N PRO A 92 -4.03 -16.20 10.02
CA PRO A 92 -4.33 -16.84 8.75
C PRO A 92 -5.83 -16.86 8.38
N LEU A 93 -6.72 -16.60 9.31
CA LEU A 93 -8.17 -16.62 9.05
C LEU A 93 -8.72 -15.26 8.66
N LEU A 94 -7.95 -14.19 8.88
CA LEU A 94 -8.39 -12.85 8.57
C LEU A 94 -8.60 -12.65 7.07
N ASN A 95 -9.72 -12.05 6.69
CA ASN A 95 -10.04 -11.76 5.30
C ASN A 95 -9.29 -10.49 4.83
N VAL A 96 -8.05 -10.66 4.39
CA VAL A 96 -7.20 -9.58 3.88
C VAL A 96 -7.27 -9.55 2.37
N LYS A 97 -7.54 -8.38 1.78
CA LYS A 97 -7.60 -8.16 0.34
C LYS A 97 -6.74 -6.97 -0.07
N LEU A 98 -6.17 -7.08 -1.26
CA LEU A 98 -5.46 -5.99 -1.91
C LEU A 98 -6.45 -5.16 -2.74
N LYS A 99 -6.23 -3.85 -2.80
CA LYS A 99 -7.06 -2.96 -3.61
C LYS A 99 -6.17 -2.06 -4.46
N TRP A 100 -6.39 -2.11 -5.76
CA TRP A 100 -5.68 -1.22 -6.68
C TRP A 100 -6.00 0.26 -6.41
N PRO A 101 -5.01 1.14 -6.48
CA PRO A 101 -3.62 0.83 -6.81
C PRO A 101 -2.72 0.57 -5.59
N ASN A 102 -3.13 0.90 -4.36
CA ASN A 102 -2.18 1.08 -3.24
C ASN A 102 -2.78 0.87 -1.84
N ASP A 103 -3.93 0.22 -1.74
CA ASP A 103 -4.61 0.01 -0.46
C ASP A 103 -4.62 -1.48 -0.05
N VAL A 104 -4.62 -1.71 1.26
CA VAL A 104 -4.88 -3.04 1.85
C VAL A 104 -6.10 -2.95 2.73
N LEU A 105 -6.98 -3.95 2.60
CA LEU A 105 -8.27 -4.03 3.28
C LEU A 105 -8.30 -5.24 4.21
N VAL A 106 -9.03 -5.11 5.32
CA VAL A 106 -9.49 -6.19 6.17
C VAL A 106 -11.00 -6.07 6.27
N ASP A 107 -11.73 -7.17 5.95
CA ASP A 107 -13.19 -7.19 5.91
C ASP A 107 -13.78 -5.99 5.14
N ASP A 108 -13.20 -5.74 3.97
CA ASP A 108 -13.58 -4.64 3.06
C ASP A 108 -13.35 -3.22 3.60
N LYS A 109 -12.69 -3.07 4.76
CA LYS A 109 -12.34 -1.78 5.35
C LYS A 109 -10.84 -1.54 5.24
N LYS A 110 -10.46 -0.30 5.01
CA LYS A 110 -9.06 0.07 4.78
C LYS A 110 -8.24 0.05 6.06
N ILE A 111 -7.17 -0.77 6.09
CA ILE A 111 -6.16 -0.75 7.15
C ILE A 111 -4.91 0.03 6.78
N SER A 112 -4.60 0.14 5.48
CA SER A 112 -3.35 0.76 5.03
C SER A 112 -3.48 1.41 3.67
N GLY A 113 -2.63 2.42 3.45
CA GLY A 113 -2.39 3.03 2.15
C GLY A 113 -0.91 3.31 1.95
N MET A 114 -0.49 3.28 0.69
CA MET A 114 0.90 3.45 0.28
C MET A 114 1.08 4.61 -0.67
N LEU A 115 2.23 5.27 -0.61
CA LEU A 115 2.57 6.40 -1.47
C LEU A 115 3.99 6.26 -2.00
N LEU A 116 4.12 6.05 -3.31
CA LEU A 116 5.40 6.01 -4.00
C LEU A 116 5.80 7.40 -4.47
N GLU A 117 7.00 7.84 -4.13
CA GLU A 117 7.56 9.12 -4.53
C GLU A 117 9.01 8.97 -4.98
N LYS A 118 9.46 9.88 -5.82
CA LYS A 118 10.86 9.96 -6.26
C LYS A 118 11.71 10.62 -5.18
N GLY A 119 12.85 10.03 -4.88
CA GLY A 119 13.96 10.61 -4.14
C GLY A 119 15.02 11.23 -5.05
N ALA A 120 16.24 11.39 -4.56
CA ALA A 120 17.37 11.86 -5.36
C ALA A 120 17.91 10.73 -6.25
N GLY A 121 18.35 11.08 -7.48
CA GLY A 121 18.90 10.09 -8.42
C GLY A 121 17.92 8.96 -8.73
N ASP A 122 18.36 7.72 -8.57
CA ASP A 122 17.55 6.51 -8.77
C ASP A 122 16.91 5.98 -7.46
N TYR A 123 16.86 6.84 -6.43
CA TYR A 123 16.28 6.52 -5.16
C TYR A 123 14.74 6.66 -5.18
N TRP A 124 14.06 5.68 -4.61
CA TRP A 124 12.61 5.64 -4.52
C TRP A 124 12.15 5.52 -3.07
N VAL A 125 11.07 6.19 -2.77
CA VAL A 125 10.51 6.31 -1.42
C VAL A 125 9.10 5.73 -1.42
N ILE A 126 8.87 4.72 -0.58
CA ILE A 126 7.58 4.07 -0.42
C ILE A 126 7.07 4.42 0.98
N GLY A 127 6.16 5.39 1.07
CA GLY A 127 5.48 5.72 2.32
C GLY A 127 4.35 4.75 2.61
N ILE A 128 4.25 4.31 3.84
CA ILE A 128 3.27 3.31 4.28
C ILE A 128 2.65 3.79 5.58
N GLY A 129 1.33 3.96 5.57
CA GLY A 129 0.54 4.23 6.76
C GLY A 129 -0.33 3.03 7.10
N ILE A 130 -0.31 2.58 8.35
CA ILE A 130 -1.05 1.39 8.81
C ILE A 130 -1.81 1.73 10.08
N ASN A 131 -3.10 1.45 10.08
CA ASN A 131 -3.95 1.51 11.25
C ASN A 131 -3.72 0.27 12.11
N LEU A 132 -2.81 0.34 13.08
CA LEU A 132 -2.56 -0.77 14.01
C LEU A 132 -3.56 -0.76 15.17
N LYS A 133 -3.65 0.35 15.90
CA LYS A 133 -4.44 0.44 17.14
C LYS A 133 -5.78 1.15 16.95
N VAL A 134 -5.86 2.14 16.07
CA VAL A 134 -7.05 2.96 15.91
C VAL A 134 -7.26 3.35 14.46
N ALA A 135 -8.50 3.25 13.99
CA ALA A 135 -8.87 3.76 12.68
C ALA A 135 -9.40 5.21 12.76
N PRO A 136 -9.10 6.08 11.77
CA PRO A 136 -9.69 7.40 11.74
C PRO A 136 -11.19 7.32 11.46
N LEU A 137 -11.98 8.13 12.19
CA LEU A 137 -13.39 8.35 11.87
C LEU A 137 -13.48 9.25 10.63
N LEU A 138 -13.56 8.63 9.48
CA LEU A 138 -13.65 9.33 8.21
C LEU A 138 -15.13 9.55 7.84
N VAL A 139 -15.61 10.78 7.90
CA VAL A 139 -16.94 11.15 7.44
C VAL A 139 -16.91 11.31 5.92
N ASN A 140 -17.90 10.74 5.22
CA ASN A 140 -18.06 10.82 3.76
C ASN A 140 -16.96 10.12 2.94
N THR A 141 -16.35 9.05 3.44
CA THR A 141 -15.49 8.20 2.64
C THR A 141 -16.24 6.97 2.13
N LEU A 142 -15.99 6.62 0.87
CA LEU A 142 -16.58 5.43 0.23
C LEU A 142 -16.03 4.10 0.77
N TYR A 143 -14.97 4.18 1.60
CA TYR A 143 -14.37 3.03 2.29
C TYR A 143 -14.18 3.37 3.75
N PRO A 144 -14.88 2.69 4.65
CA PRO A 144 -14.60 2.82 6.07
C PRO A 144 -13.16 2.34 6.34
N ALA A 145 -12.52 2.96 7.33
CA ALA A 145 -11.26 2.49 7.86
C ALA A 145 -11.51 1.48 8.99
N VAL A 146 -10.52 0.64 9.25
CA VAL A 146 -10.44 -0.28 10.39
C VAL A 146 -8.99 -0.34 10.85
N SER A 147 -8.74 -0.66 12.11
CA SER A 147 -7.42 -0.98 12.64
C SER A 147 -7.27 -2.50 12.82
N LEU A 148 -6.01 -2.96 12.93
CA LEU A 148 -5.76 -4.37 13.26
C LEU A 148 -6.28 -4.73 14.64
N ALA A 149 -6.22 -3.81 15.62
CA ALA A 149 -6.78 -4.02 16.94
C ALA A 149 -8.30 -4.21 16.91
N GLU A 150 -9.04 -3.43 16.11
CA GLU A 150 -10.48 -3.62 15.89
C GLU A 150 -10.79 -4.94 15.15
N ALA A 151 -9.85 -5.45 14.36
CA ALA A 151 -9.93 -6.76 13.72
C ALA A 151 -9.43 -7.91 14.60
N GLY A 152 -9.12 -7.66 15.90
CA GLY A 152 -8.70 -8.67 16.87
C GLY A 152 -7.19 -8.91 16.97
N ILE A 153 -6.36 -8.19 16.21
CA ILE A 153 -4.91 -8.35 16.20
C ILE A 153 -4.25 -7.21 16.98
N ASN A 154 -3.57 -7.56 18.08
CA ASN A 154 -2.74 -6.62 18.84
C ASN A 154 -1.27 -6.94 18.62
N VAL A 155 -0.53 -5.96 18.08
CA VAL A 155 0.88 -6.08 17.76
C VAL A 155 1.61 -4.77 18.07
N GLU A 156 2.85 -4.87 18.51
CA GLU A 156 3.68 -3.70 18.74
C GLU A 156 4.24 -3.15 17.42
N ARG A 157 4.29 -1.82 17.33
CA ARG A 157 4.62 -1.06 16.11
C ARG A 157 5.93 -1.50 15.45
N LEU A 158 7.00 -1.61 16.23
CA LEU A 158 8.32 -1.98 15.71
C LEU A 158 8.41 -3.47 15.34
N ASP A 159 7.70 -4.34 16.04
CA ASP A 159 7.68 -5.77 15.74
C ASP A 159 6.90 -6.02 14.43
N PHE A 160 5.79 -5.32 14.24
CA PHE A 160 5.07 -5.35 12.96
C PHE A 160 5.96 -4.86 11.81
N MET A 161 6.66 -3.74 12.00
CA MET A 161 7.56 -3.17 10.99
C MET A 161 8.71 -4.14 10.64
N ARG A 162 9.31 -4.80 11.63
CA ARG A 162 10.35 -5.82 11.39
C ARG A 162 9.83 -6.98 10.55
N SER A 163 8.65 -7.50 10.89
CA SER A 163 7.99 -8.56 10.11
C SER A 163 7.67 -8.12 8.69
N PHE A 164 7.17 -6.89 8.52
CA PHE A 164 6.90 -6.31 7.21
C PHE A 164 8.18 -6.19 6.36
N ILE A 165 9.28 -5.72 6.94
CA ILE A 165 10.56 -5.55 6.22
C ILE A 165 11.10 -6.90 5.75
N ALA A 166 10.97 -7.96 6.53
CA ALA A 166 11.38 -9.29 6.12
C ALA A 166 10.57 -9.77 4.90
N GLU A 167 9.26 -9.58 4.89
CA GLU A 167 8.42 -9.92 3.74
C GLU A 167 8.70 -9.01 2.53
N PHE A 168 8.98 -7.73 2.78
CA PHE A 168 9.36 -6.82 1.69
C PHE A 168 10.67 -7.26 1.02
N ASP A 169 11.66 -7.66 1.77
CA ASP A 169 12.93 -8.16 1.22
C ASP A 169 12.71 -9.45 0.40
N ASN A 170 11.83 -10.35 0.84
CA ASN A 170 11.48 -11.56 0.11
C ASN A 170 10.89 -11.23 -1.28
N TYR A 171 9.84 -10.39 -1.33
CA TYR A 171 9.20 -10.01 -2.60
C TYR A 171 10.07 -9.08 -3.45
N PHE A 172 10.86 -8.21 -2.83
CA PHE A 172 11.78 -7.33 -3.54
C PHE A 172 12.91 -8.11 -4.23
N ASN A 173 13.46 -9.13 -3.56
CA ASN A 173 14.45 -10.02 -4.15
C ASN A 173 13.83 -10.88 -5.26
N LEU A 174 12.64 -11.43 -5.06
CA LEU A 174 11.92 -12.15 -6.12
C LEU A 174 11.74 -11.27 -7.37
N TRP A 175 11.32 -10.02 -7.18
CA TRP A 175 11.19 -9.08 -8.30
C TRP A 175 12.52 -8.79 -8.99
N LYS A 176 13.61 -8.64 -8.24
CA LYS A 176 14.94 -8.40 -8.82
C LYS A 176 15.45 -9.58 -9.64
N THR A 177 15.12 -10.81 -9.27
CA THR A 177 15.59 -12.04 -9.92
C THR A 177 14.68 -12.52 -11.04
N GLU A 178 13.37 -12.40 -10.88
CA GLU A 178 12.38 -13.00 -11.80
C GLU A 178 11.48 -11.95 -12.49
N GLY A 179 11.63 -10.66 -12.15
CA GLY A 179 10.83 -9.60 -12.72
C GLY A 179 9.45 -9.46 -12.08
N PHE A 180 8.57 -8.69 -12.74
CA PHE A 180 7.28 -8.32 -12.15
C PHE A 180 6.20 -9.41 -12.25
N GLU A 181 6.33 -10.35 -13.18
CA GLU A 181 5.27 -11.34 -13.43
C GLU A 181 4.89 -12.20 -12.21
N PRO A 182 5.84 -12.79 -11.42
CA PRO A 182 5.46 -13.52 -10.22
C PRO A 182 4.79 -12.62 -9.17
N ILE A 183 5.22 -11.37 -9.01
CA ILE A 183 4.60 -10.40 -8.12
C ILE A 183 3.16 -10.10 -8.57
N ARG A 184 2.97 -9.83 -9.87
CA ARG A 184 1.68 -9.55 -10.47
C ARG A 184 0.69 -10.69 -10.28
N ARG A 185 1.12 -11.92 -10.53
CA ARG A 185 0.30 -13.13 -10.38
C ARG A 185 -0.14 -13.32 -8.94
N GLU A 186 0.78 -13.20 -7.99
CA GLU A 186 0.48 -13.33 -6.57
C GLU A 186 -0.47 -12.22 -6.11
N TRP A 187 -0.24 -10.99 -6.55
CA TRP A 187 -1.10 -9.86 -6.23
C TRP A 187 -2.53 -10.06 -6.74
N LEU A 188 -2.69 -10.56 -7.98
CA LEU A 188 -4.00 -10.85 -8.58
C LEU A 188 -4.75 -11.97 -7.84
N ALA A 189 -4.06 -12.92 -7.23
CA ALA A 189 -4.68 -13.96 -6.42
C ALA A 189 -5.36 -13.40 -5.14
N HIS A 190 -4.93 -12.22 -4.68
CA HIS A 190 -5.41 -11.61 -3.43
C HIS A 190 -6.14 -10.27 -3.62
N VAL A 191 -6.26 -9.79 -4.86
CA VAL A 191 -6.97 -8.54 -5.14
C VAL A 191 -8.47 -8.69 -4.94
N LYS A 192 -9.10 -7.60 -4.50
CA LYS A 192 -10.55 -7.51 -4.40
C LYS A 192 -11.19 -7.33 -5.77
N SER A 193 -12.28 -8.05 -5.99
CA SER A 193 -13.18 -7.89 -7.14
C SER A 193 -12.55 -8.12 -8.52
N LEU A 194 -11.59 -9.04 -8.61
CA LEU A 194 -11.15 -9.54 -9.92
C LEU A 194 -12.34 -10.20 -10.64
N ASP A 195 -12.52 -9.87 -11.93
CA ASP A 195 -13.63 -10.30 -12.78
C ASP A 195 -15.02 -9.84 -12.31
N GLU A 196 -15.09 -8.86 -11.41
CA GLU A 196 -16.32 -8.23 -10.96
C GLU A 196 -16.44 -6.79 -11.50
N GLU A 197 -17.66 -6.25 -11.43
CA GLU A 197 -17.94 -4.87 -11.78
C GLU A 197 -17.35 -3.90 -10.77
N ILE A 198 -16.66 -2.87 -11.26
CA ILE A 198 -16.09 -1.79 -10.48
C ILE A 198 -16.39 -0.43 -11.12
N LEU A 199 -16.38 0.62 -10.30
CA LEU A 199 -16.35 2.00 -10.72
C LEU A 199 -14.93 2.56 -10.57
N VAL A 200 -14.39 3.15 -11.62
CA VAL A 200 -13.08 3.83 -11.58
C VAL A 200 -13.29 5.32 -11.79
N ARG A 201 -12.91 6.11 -10.77
CA ARG A 201 -12.93 7.57 -10.86
C ARG A 201 -11.56 8.08 -11.30
N LEU A 202 -11.54 8.74 -12.43
CA LEU A 202 -10.39 9.49 -12.95
C LEU A 202 -10.47 10.95 -12.51
N GLU A 203 -9.69 11.83 -13.11
CA GLU A 203 -9.72 13.25 -12.80
C GLU A 203 -10.97 13.91 -13.41
N ASP A 204 -11.29 13.58 -14.66
CA ASP A 204 -12.34 14.23 -15.45
C ASP A 204 -13.53 13.31 -15.79
N GLU A 205 -13.46 12.02 -15.49
CA GLU A 205 -14.51 11.05 -15.81
C GLU A 205 -14.63 9.92 -14.78
N GLU A 206 -15.79 9.28 -14.77
CA GLU A 206 -16.04 8.01 -14.06
C GLU A 206 -16.33 6.91 -15.09
N LEU A 207 -15.77 5.73 -14.87
CA LEU A 207 -15.88 4.57 -15.75
C LEU A 207 -16.40 3.38 -14.98
N GLU A 208 -17.46 2.77 -15.48
CA GLU A 208 -17.96 1.49 -14.99
C GLU A 208 -17.52 0.37 -15.93
N GLY A 209 -17.16 -0.77 -15.36
CA GLY A 209 -16.76 -1.93 -16.15
C GLY A 209 -16.26 -3.09 -15.28
N ILE A 210 -15.85 -4.16 -15.94
CA ILE A 210 -15.34 -5.36 -15.29
C ILE A 210 -13.82 -5.21 -15.07
N PHE A 211 -13.37 -5.44 -13.85
CA PHE A 211 -11.94 -5.44 -13.51
C PHE A 211 -11.28 -6.73 -14.00
N ARG A 212 -10.49 -6.65 -15.07
CA ARG A 212 -9.81 -7.81 -15.69
C ARG A 212 -8.38 -8.02 -15.21
N GLY A 213 -7.94 -7.26 -14.20
CA GLY A 213 -6.61 -7.39 -13.63
C GLY A 213 -5.72 -6.18 -13.87
N VAL A 214 -4.41 -6.41 -13.84
CA VAL A 214 -3.39 -5.38 -14.13
C VAL A 214 -2.46 -5.87 -15.23
N ASP A 215 -1.94 -4.95 -16.03
CA ASP A 215 -0.97 -5.27 -17.08
C ASP A 215 0.46 -5.45 -16.52
N GLU A 216 1.42 -5.66 -17.43
CA GLU A 216 2.84 -5.85 -17.13
C GLU A 216 3.52 -4.61 -16.48
N HIS A 217 2.83 -3.49 -16.44
CA HIS A 217 3.29 -2.24 -15.81
C HIS A 217 2.51 -1.89 -14.54
N GLY A 218 1.49 -2.71 -14.16
CA GLY A 218 0.62 -2.48 -13.02
C GLY A 218 -0.55 -1.55 -13.30
N SER A 219 -0.82 -1.20 -14.58
CA SER A 219 -2.00 -0.44 -14.95
C SER A 219 -3.25 -1.31 -14.85
N LEU A 220 -4.34 -0.77 -14.32
CA LEU A 220 -5.61 -1.49 -14.20
C LEU A 220 -6.21 -1.73 -15.60
N LEU A 221 -6.66 -2.94 -15.83
CA LEU A 221 -7.38 -3.36 -17.05
C LEU A 221 -8.88 -3.36 -16.78
N LEU A 222 -9.59 -2.39 -17.34
CA LEU A 222 -11.03 -2.25 -17.22
C LEU A 222 -11.70 -2.63 -18.55
N GLU A 223 -12.57 -3.62 -18.53
CA GLU A 223 -13.40 -3.96 -19.68
C GLU A 223 -14.67 -3.13 -19.65
N THR A 224 -14.85 -2.28 -20.67
CA THR A 224 -16.05 -1.47 -20.89
C THR A 224 -16.58 -1.71 -22.29
N SER A 225 -17.86 -2.02 -22.44
CA SER A 225 -18.49 -2.28 -23.76
C SER A 225 -17.70 -3.28 -24.62
N GLY A 226 -17.18 -4.35 -24.00
CA GLY A 226 -16.42 -5.41 -24.67
C GLY A 226 -15.00 -5.02 -25.13
N ARG A 227 -14.47 -3.90 -24.65
CA ARG A 227 -13.11 -3.44 -24.96
C ARG A 227 -12.32 -3.23 -23.66
N ILE A 228 -11.03 -3.60 -23.68
CA ILE A 228 -10.12 -3.35 -22.56
C ILE A 228 -9.56 -1.93 -22.65
N ARG A 229 -9.76 -1.17 -21.58
CA ARG A 229 -9.15 0.14 -21.35
C ARG A 229 -8.07 0.01 -20.27
N ARG A 230 -6.87 0.55 -20.53
CA ARG A 230 -5.78 0.65 -19.56
C ARG A 230 -5.92 1.91 -18.74
N ILE A 231 -5.89 1.78 -17.42
CA ILE A 231 -6.00 2.89 -16.47
C ILE A 231 -4.70 3.00 -15.69
N TYR A 232 -3.99 4.09 -15.87
CA TYR A 232 -2.67 4.32 -15.24
C TYR A 232 -2.78 4.89 -13.83
N ALA A 233 -3.84 5.67 -13.56
CA ALA A 233 -4.10 6.26 -12.26
C ALA A 233 -5.59 6.49 -12.06
N GLY A 234 -6.09 6.22 -10.85
CA GLY A 234 -7.51 6.37 -10.54
C GLY A 234 -7.79 5.97 -9.10
N ASP A 235 -9.05 6.12 -8.70
CA ASP A 235 -9.58 5.58 -7.47
C ASP A 235 -10.66 4.54 -7.82
N VAL A 236 -10.55 3.33 -7.26
CA VAL A 236 -11.48 2.23 -7.51
C VAL A 236 -12.56 2.20 -6.45
N PHE A 237 -13.81 2.04 -6.86
CA PHE A 237 -14.96 1.86 -5.98
C PHE A 237 -15.69 0.59 -6.37
N TYR A 238 -16.31 -0.06 -5.39
CA TYR A 238 -17.09 -1.27 -5.61
C TYR A 238 -18.56 -0.93 -5.45
N PRO A 239 -19.43 -1.28 -6.41
CA PRO A 239 -20.86 -1.13 -6.26
C PRO A 239 -21.30 -1.82 -4.96
N GLN A 240 -22.10 -1.15 -4.14
CA GLN A 240 -22.73 -1.83 -3.03
C GLN A 240 -23.66 -2.89 -3.61
N ARG A 241 -23.40 -4.17 -3.34
CA ARG A 241 -24.38 -5.22 -3.66
C ARG A 241 -25.68 -4.82 -2.97
N LYS A 242 -26.71 -4.46 -3.76
CA LYS A 242 -28.06 -4.34 -3.24
C LYS A 242 -28.37 -5.66 -2.57
N GLN A 243 -28.53 -5.69 -1.25
CA GLN A 243 -29.11 -6.83 -0.58
C GLN A 243 -30.49 -7.02 -1.22
N ILE A 244 -30.64 -8.09 -1.97
CA ILE A 244 -31.95 -8.53 -2.41
C ILE A 244 -32.61 -9.01 -1.12
N VAL A 245 -33.39 -8.14 -0.51
CA VAL A 245 -34.33 -8.53 0.55
C VAL A 245 -35.41 -9.32 -0.21
N ASN A 246 -35.32 -10.64 -0.17
CA ASN A 246 -36.44 -11.49 -0.57
C ASN A 246 -37.55 -11.24 0.46
N GLU A 247 -38.60 -10.56 0.04
CA GLU A 247 -39.87 -10.48 0.73
C GLU A 247 -40.58 -11.87 0.73
#